data_9f33c90d2ca6f7163f0c50f6c49dd2f9
#
_entry.id   9f33c90d2ca6f7163f0c50f6c49dd2f9
#
_cell.length_a   1.000
_cell.length_b   1.000
_cell.length_c   1.000
_cell.angle_alpha   90.00
_cell.angle_beta   90.00
_cell.angle_gamma   90.00
#
_symmetry.space_group_name_H-M   'P 1'
#
loop_
_entity.id
_entity.type
_entity.pdbx_description
1 polymer ?
#
loop_
_entity_poly.entity_id
_entity_poly.type
_entity_poly.pdbx_seq_one_letter_code
_entity_poly.pdbx_strand_id
1 'polypeptide(L)'
;FFGWKVTVISSNFISLMLILTLSMNIHLIVRYRQLCRQSDKNQIETVKEMTSKMVRPCLYTALTTIVAFASLVFSDIKPVIDFGYMMVLGLTVTFMTSFLLLPSILCLLKKEESSTTEYSTNFRFTQILANFTIHKGRQILMATFVIGVLTLFGVTQLKVENSFINYFKSNTEIYKGMKQIDDKLGGTTPLDIILQFENKEENEELIADDFGEGLLDDE
;
A
#
# COMPACT_ATOMS: atom_id res chain seq x y z
N PHE A 1 20.02 -2.60 -6.80
CA PHE A 1 20.65 -1.38 -6.28
C PHE A 1 20.32 -1.15 -4.80
N PHE A 2 19.09 -1.38 -4.34
CA PHE A 2 18.68 -1.15 -2.93
C PHE A 2 18.61 -2.44 -2.08
N GLY A 3 18.99 -3.60 -2.64
CA GLY A 3 18.96 -4.87 -1.90
C GLY A 3 17.59 -5.35 -1.45
N TRP A 4 16.51 -4.74 -1.96
CA TRP A 4 15.15 -5.13 -1.62
C TRP A 4 14.80 -6.49 -2.22
N LYS A 5 14.37 -7.40 -1.37
CA LYS A 5 13.91 -8.72 -1.80
C LYS A 5 12.42 -8.64 -2.13
N VAL A 6 12.05 -9.14 -3.30
CA VAL A 6 10.63 -9.26 -3.68
C VAL A 6 10.03 -10.38 -2.84
N THR A 7 9.14 -10.00 -1.94
CA THR A 7 8.35 -10.92 -1.10
C THR A 7 6.97 -11.10 -1.70
N VAL A 8 6.19 -12.06 -1.19
CA VAL A 8 4.79 -12.27 -1.60
C VAL A 8 3.95 -10.99 -1.41
N ILE A 9 4.23 -10.22 -0.36
CA ILE A 9 3.54 -8.95 -0.09
C ILE A 9 3.90 -7.90 -1.15
N SER A 10 5.18 -7.80 -1.51
CA SER A 10 5.64 -6.83 -2.50
C SER A 10 5.29 -7.21 -3.94
N SER A 11 4.88 -8.46 -4.22
CA SER A 11 4.44 -8.86 -5.57
C SER A 11 3.19 -8.11 -6.04
N ASN A 12 2.34 -7.67 -5.11
CA ASN A 12 1.15 -6.87 -5.42
C ASN A 12 1.47 -5.40 -5.75
N PHE A 13 2.72 -4.96 -5.57
CA PHE A 13 3.16 -3.59 -5.84
C PHE A 13 2.83 -3.14 -7.27
N ILE A 14 3.14 -3.97 -8.26
CA ILE A 14 2.93 -3.64 -9.68
C ILE A 14 1.45 -3.39 -9.97
N SER A 15 0.56 -4.25 -9.48
CA SER A 15 -0.89 -4.12 -9.68
C SER A 15 -1.43 -2.86 -9.03
N LEU A 16 -1.00 -2.55 -7.81
CA LEU A 16 -1.42 -1.34 -7.09
C LEU A 16 -0.92 -0.08 -7.79
N MET A 17 0.35 -0.05 -8.22
CA MET A 17 0.91 1.08 -8.95
C MET A 17 0.17 1.32 -10.26
N LEU A 18 -0.15 0.26 -11.01
CA LEU A 18 -0.85 0.36 -12.27
C LEU A 18 -2.26 0.95 -12.07
N ILE A 19 -3.00 0.49 -11.07
CA ILE A 19 -4.35 0.99 -10.76
C ILE A 19 -4.29 2.47 -10.37
N LEU A 20 -3.36 2.86 -9.50
CA LEU A 20 -3.23 4.24 -9.03
C LEU A 20 -2.81 5.18 -10.17
N THR A 21 -1.85 4.75 -11.00
CA THR A 21 -1.41 5.50 -12.18
C THR A 21 -2.55 5.71 -13.17
N LEU A 22 -3.27 4.62 -13.48
CA LEU A 22 -4.40 4.67 -14.40
C LEU A 22 -5.50 5.60 -13.90
N SER A 23 -5.85 5.51 -12.61
CA SER A 23 -6.85 6.37 -11.99
C SER A 23 -6.49 7.86 -12.12
N MET A 24 -5.24 8.21 -11.80
CA MET A 24 -4.75 9.59 -11.91
C MET A 24 -4.79 10.10 -13.36
N ASN A 25 -4.34 9.31 -14.31
CA ASN A 25 -4.34 9.68 -15.72
C ASN A 25 -5.75 9.83 -16.30
N ILE A 26 -6.70 8.97 -15.89
CA ILE A 26 -8.11 9.10 -16.29
C ILE A 26 -8.69 10.43 -15.80
N HIS A 27 -8.44 10.83 -14.56
CA HIS A 27 -8.91 12.12 -14.05
C HIS A 27 -8.37 13.30 -14.86
N LEU A 28 -7.09 13.27 -15.24
CA LEU A 28 -6.48 14.30 -16.07
C LEU A 28 -7.10 14.33 -17.48
N ILE A 29 -7.28 13.17 -18.13
CA ILE A 29 -7.86 13.06 -19.46
C ILE A 29 -9.33 13.53 -19.47
N VAL A 30 -10.11 13.11 -18.49
CA VAL A 30 -11.52 13.53 -18.37
C VAL A 30 -11.61 15.05 -18.22
N ARG A 31 -10.76 15.64 -17.39
CA ARG A 31 -10.73 17.08 -17.21
C ARG A 31 -10.28 17.82 -18.47
N TYR A 32 -9.28 17.30 -19.15
CA TYR A 32 -8.87 17.83 -20.45
C TYR A 32 -10.03 17.84 -21.46
N ARG A 33 -10.73 16.71 -21.61
CA ARG A 33 -11.89 16.63 -22.50
C ARG A 33 -13.02 17.59 -22.13
N GLN A 34 -13.29 17.77 -20.84
CA GLN A 34 -14.26 18.77 -20.37
C GLN A 34 -13.88 20.19 -20.81
N LEU A 35 -12.62 20.58 -20.62
CA LEU A 35 -12.13 21.89 -20.99
C LEU A 35 -12.13 22.11 -22.51
N CYS A 36 -11.79 21.10 -23.29
CA CYS A 36 -11.89 21.17 -24.75
C CYS A 36 -13.31 21.43 -25.24
N ARG A 37 -14.33 20.91 -24.54
CA ARG A 37 -15.76 21.14 -24.90
C ARG A 37 -16.28 22.50 -24.43
N GLN A 38 -15.76 23.03 -23.34
CA GLN A 38 -16.27 24.26 -22.72
C GLN A 38 -15.64 25.55 -23.29
N SER A 39 -14.47 25.43 -23.92
CA SER A 39 -13.70 26.58 -24.34
C SER A 39 -13.03 26.33 -25.68
N ASP A 40 -13.12 27.33 -26.54
CA ASP A 40 -12.45 27.33 -27.87
C ASP A 40 -10.99 27.88 -27.78
N LYS A 41 -10.34 27.63 -26.65
CA LYS A 41 -8.95 28.02 -26.38
C LYS A 41 -7.97 27.19 -27.19
N ASN A 42 -6.77 27.72 -27.35
CA ASN A 42 -5.67 26.99 -27.96
C ASN A 42 -5.31 25.74 -27.14
N GLN A 43 -4.76 24.71 -27.81
CA GLN A 43 -4.35 23.44 -27.20
C GLN A 43 -3.48 23.67 -25.97
N ILE A 44 -2.47 24.50 -26.06
CA ILE A 44 -1.49 24.77 -24.97
C ILE A 44 -2.19 25.41 -23.76
N GLU A 45 -3.10 26.37 -24.00
CA GLU A 45 -3.85 27.01 -22.91
C GLU A 45 -4.78 26.04 -22.20
N THR A 46 -5.43 25.16 -22.98
CA THR A 46 -6.33 24.12 -22.43
C THR A 46 -5.56 23.14 -21.55
N VAL A 47 -4.39 22.68 -22.01
CA VAL A 47 -3.52 21.76 -21.24
C VAL A 47 -2.98 22.46 -19.98
N LYS A 48 -2.56 23.73 -20.07
CA LYS A 48 -2.09 24.52 -18.93
C LYS A 48 -3.21 24.68 -17.87
N GLU A 49 -4.42 24.99 -18.31
CA GLU A 49 -5.58 25.13 -17.43
C GLU A 49 -5.96 23.81 -16.77
N MET A 50 -5.97 22.71 -17.52
CA MET A 50 -6.20 21.37 -17.02
C MET A 50 -5.18 21.02 -15.92
N THR A 51 -3.89 21.17 -16.21
CA THR A 51 -2.81 20.85 -15.29
C THR A 51 -2.93 21.69 -14.00
N SER A 52 -3.12 23.01 -14.13
CA SER A 52 -3.26 23.91 -12.97
C SER A 52 -4.45 23.55 -12.07
N LYS A 53 -5.58 23.16 -12.65
CA LYS A 53 -6.78 22.79 -11.90
C LYS A 53 -6.69 21.40 -11.24
N MET A 54 -5.93 20.49 -11.87
CA MET A 54 -5.85 19.09 -11.40
C MET A 54 -4.66 18.82 -10.49
N VAL A 55 -3.62 19.64 -10.50
CA VAL A 55 -2.44 19.46 -9.62
C VAL A 55 -2.87 19.39 -8.15
N ARG A 56 -3.69 20.35 -7.69
CA ARG A 56 -4.08 20.42 -6.27
C ARG A 56 -4.84 19.18 -5.79
N PRO A 57 -5.97 18.77 -6.40
CA PRO A 57 -6.70 17.59 -5.93
C PRO A 57 -5.88 16.31 -6.07
N CYS A 58 -5.14 16.14 -7.16
CA CYS A 58 -4.27 14.97 -7.35
C CYS A 58 -3.09 14.95 -6.36
N LEU A 59 -2.54 16.10 -5.99
CA LEU A 59 -1.48 16.20 -4.98
C LEU A 59 -2.00 15.79 -3.60
N TYR A 60 -3.20 16.24 -3.22
CA TYR A 60 -3.78 15.84 -1.93
C TYR A 60 -4.03 14.34 -1.86
N THR A 61 -4.56 13.73 -2.92
CA THR A 61 -4.77 12.27 -2.96
C THR A 61 -3.44 11.51 -2.96
N ALA A 62 -2.45 11.96 -3.71
CA ALA A 62 -1.13 11.36 -3.68
C ALA A 62 -0.48 11.48 -2.30
N LEU A 63 -0.55 12.66 -1.67
CA LEU A 63 0.04 12.90 -0.36
C LEU A 63 -0.62 12.04 0.74
N THR A 64 -1.95 11.97 0.77
CA THR A 64 -2.67 11.11 1.74
C THR A 64 -2.32 9.64 1.57
N THR A 65 -2.17 9.19 0.32
CA THR A 65 -1.79 7.80 0.03
C THR A 65 -0.32 7.55 0.39
N ILE A 66 0.58 8.49 0.12
CA ILE A 66 1.99 8.42 0.54
C ILE A 66 2.09 8.31 2.06
N VAL A 67 1.36 9.15 2.81
CA VAL A 67 1.34 9.10 4.28
C VAL A 67 0.82 7.76 4.79
N ALA A 68 -0.23 7.21 4.15
CA ALA A 68 -0.77 5.91 4.51
C ALA A 68 0.26 4.79 4.33
N PHE A 69 1.00 4.76 3.21
CA PHE A 69 2.06 3.77 3.01
C PHE A 69 3.33 4.04 3.83
N ALA A 70 3.64 5.31 4.10
CA ALA A 70 4.74 5.67 5.00
C ALA A 70 4.50 5.17 6.43
N SER A 71 3.25 5.07 6.88
CA SER A 71 2.93 4.51 8.19
C SER A 71 3.35 3.04 8.34
N LEU A 72 3.45 2.28 7.24
CA LEU A 72 3.93 0.89 7.25
C LEU A 72 5.41 0.78 7.62
N VAL A 73 6.18 1.86 7.45
CA VAL A 73 7.61 1.89 7.81
C VAL A 73 7.81 1.77 9.32
N PHE A 74 6.81 2.12 10.13
CA PHE A 74 6.82 1.97 11.59
C PHE A 74 6.42 0.56 12.06
N SER A 75 6.21 -0.38 11.14
CA SER A 75 5.93 -1.78 11.48
C SER A 75 7.20 -2.50 11.91
N ASP A 76 7.08 -3.54 12.75
CA ASP A 76 8.20 -4.40 13.14
C ASP A 76 8.49 -5.51 12.11
N ILE A 77 7.69 -5.61 11.06
CA ILE A 77 7.78 -6.68 10.05
C ILE A 77 8.54 -6.18 8.83
N LYS A 78 9.76 -6.64 8.64
CA LYS A 78 10.65 -6.20 7.55
C LYS A 78 10.03 -6.23 6.15
N PRO A 79 9.29 -7.28 5.70
CA PRO A 79 8.61 -7.25 4.40
C PRO A 79 7.58 -6.14 4.24
N VAL A 80 6.93 -5.73 5.33
CA VAL A 80 5.93 -4.64 5.35
C VAL A 80 6.63 -3.28 5.24
N ILE A 81 7.76 -3.12 5.93
CA ILE A 81 8.59 -1.91 5.85
C ILE A 81 9.10 -1.71 4.42
N ASP A 82 9.68 -2.77 3.82
CA ASP A 82 10.21 -2.72 2.45
C ASP A 82 9.09 -2.38 1.45
N PHE A 83 7.90 -2.96 1.62
CA PHE A 83 6.73 -2.64 0.82
C PHE A 83 6.30 -1.17 0.97
N GLY A 84 6.30 -0.63 2.19
CA GLY A 84 6.01 0.77 2.47
C GLY A 84 6.95 1.72 1.71
N TYR A 85 8.26 1.48 1.77
CA TYR A 85 9.25 2.27 1.02
C TYR A 85 9.04 2.18 -0.49
N MET A 86 8.82 0.97 -1.04
CA MET A 86 8.55 0.78 -2.47
C MET A 86 7.32 1.57 -2.91
N MET A 87 6.23 1.56 -2.11
CA MET A 87 5.00 2.28 -2.42
C MET A 87 5.17 3.79 -2.38
N VAL A 88 5.85 4.34 -1.38
CA VAL A 88 6.13 5.78 -1.27
C VAL A 88 6.94 6.28 -2.46
N LEU A 89 8.03 5.59 -2.81
CA LEU A 89 8.86 5.94 -3.96
C LEU A 89 8.09 5.80 -5.26
N GLY A 90 7.38 4.68 -5.44
CA GLY A 90 6.59 4.42 -6.63
C GLY A 90 5.51 5.48 -6.86
N LEU A 91 4.77 5.87 -5.82
CA LEU A 91 3.76 6.93 -5.90
C LEU A 91 4.35 8.28 -6.25
N THR A 92 5.49 8.64 -5.67
CA THR A 92 6.18 9.90 -5.95
C THR A 92 6.62 9.96 -7.42
N VAL A 93 7.25 8.90 -7.91
CA VAL A 93 7.68 8.79 -9.31
C VAL A 93 6.47 8.81 -10.25
N THR A 94 5.42 8.06 -9.93
CA THR A 94 4.18 8.02 -10.73
C THR A 94 3.51 9.38 -10.81
N PHE A 95 3.41 10.11 -9.70
CA PHE A 95 2.85 11.46 -9.67
C PHE A 95 3.66 12.40 -10.59
N MET A 96 4.98 12.42 -10.41
CA MET A 96 5.85 13.27 -11.26
C MET A 96 5.75 12.90 -12.73
N THR A 97 5.82 11.63 -13.05
CA THR A 97 5.74 11.13 -14.43
C THR A 97 4.38 11.48 -15.07
N SER A 98 3.27 11.29 -14.37
CA SER A 98 1.93 11.60 -14.90
C SER A 98 1.76 13.10 -15.18
N PHE A 99 2.24 13.99 -14.31
CA PHE A 99 2.14 15.44 -14.51
C PHE A 99 3.17 16.02 -15.47
N LEU A 100 4.24 15.30 -15.80
CA LEU A 100 5.21 15.71 -16.81
C LEU A 100 4.88 15.14 -18.18
N LEU A 101 4.67 13.81 -18.28
CA LEU A 101 4.48 13.14 -19.56
C LEU A 101 3.11 13.42 -20.18
N LEU A 102 2.02 13.30 -19.41
CA LEU A 102 0.69 13.40 -19.97
C LEU A 102 0.40 14.81 -20.54
N PRO A 103 0.69 15.93 -19.86
CA PRO A 103 0.55 17.25 -20.45
C PRO A 103 1.45 17.46 -21.67
N SER A 104 2.69 16.94 -21.64
CA SER A 104 3.62 17.05 -22.77
C SER A 104 3.10 16.32 -24.00
N ILE A 105 2.59 15.11 -23.84
CA ILE A 105 1.98 14.32 -24.92
C ILE A 105 0.74 15.04 -25.46
N LEU A 106 -0.12 15.57 -24.59
CA LEU A 106 -1.32 16.30 -25.00
C LEU A 106 -0.99 17.58 -25.76
N CYS A 107 0.12 18.27 -25.45
CA CYS A 107 0.57 19.44 -26.22
C CYS A 107 1.07 19.06 -27.62
N LEU A 108 1.65 17.86 -27.79
CA LEU A 108 2.14 17.38 -29.08
C LEU A 108 1.01 16.85 -30.00
N LEU A 109 -0.08 16.37 -29.40
CA LEU A 109 -1.26 15.92 -30.14
C LEU A 109 -2.00 17.15 -30.70
N LYS A 110 -2.45 17.05 -31.95
CA LYS A 110 -3.33 18.08 -32.55
C LYS A 110 -4.66 18.09 -31.77
N LYS A 111 -5.16 19.31 -31.44
CA LYS A 111 -6.47 19.46 -30.81
C LYS A 111 -7.49 18.71 -31.66
N GLU A 112 -8.12 17.71 -31.09
CA GLU A 112 -9.26 17.04 -31.71
C GLU A 112 -10.35 18.11 -31.78
N GLU A 113 -10.69 18.58 -33.00
CA GLU A 113 -11.84 19.43 -33.21
C GLU A 113 -13.00 18.70 -32.53
N SER A 114 -13.64 19.41 -31.60
CA SER A 114 -14.76 18.88 -30.83
C SER A 114 -15.83 18.42 -31.83
N SER A 115 -15.66 17.23 -32.37
CA SER A 115 -16.75 16.58 -33.07
C SER A 115 -17.85 16.45 -32.01
N THR A 116 -18.91 17.17 -32.24
CA THR A 116 -20.19 17.13 -31.52
C THR A 116 -20.85 15.74 -31.63
N THR A 117 -20.06 14.72 -31.73
CA THR A 117 -20.55 13.38 -31.46
C THR A 117 -20.87 13.38 -29.97
N GLU A 118 -22.11 13.78 -29.67
CA GLU A 118 -22.75 13.39 -28.44
C GLU A 118 -22.46 11.90 -28.26
N TYR A 119 -21.40 11.59 -27.54
CA TYR A 119 -21.37 10.32 -26.85
C TYR A 119 -22.47 10.44 -25.79
N SER A 120 -23.70 10.40 -26.27
CA SER A 120 -24.80 10.00 -25.42
C SER A 120 -24.55 8.53 -25.09
N THR A 121 -23.54 8.29 -24.27
CA THR A 121 -23.53 7.12 -23.44
C THR A 121 -24.72 7.28 -22.52
N ASN A 122 -25.90 7.09 -23.08
CA ASN A 122 -27.09 6.75 -22.33
C ASN A 122 -26.85 5.36 -21.74
N PHE A 123 -25.87 5.31 -20.82
CA PHE A 123 -25.72 4.17 -19.93
C PHE A 123 -26.99 4.18 -19.09
N ARG A 124 -28.01 3.46 -19.56
CA ARG A 124 -29.29 3.27 -18.85
C ARG A 124 -29.05 2.97 -17.37
N PHE A 125 -28.00 2.22 -17.09
CA PHE A 125 -27.58 1.91 -15.72
C PHE A 125 -27.20 3.15 -14.90
N THR A 126 -26.45 4.07 -15.47
CA THR A 126 -26.05 5.32 -14.78
C THR A 126 -27.25 6.23 -14.54
N GLN A 127 -28.20 6.30 -15.50
CA GLN A 127 -29.44 7.08 -15.33
C GLN A 127 -30.35 6.46 -14.25
N ILE A 128 -30.47 5.13 -14.24
CA ILE A 128 -31.24 4.42 -13.20
C ILE A 128 -30.63 4.69 -11.83
N LEU A 129 -29.29 4.60 -11.72
CA LEU A 129 -28.59 4.85 -10.47
C LEU A 129 -28.74 6.30 -10.01
N ALA A 130 -28.63 7.27 -10.93
CA ALA A 130 -28.81 8.69 -10.63
C ALA A 130 -30.24 8.98 -10.16
N ASN A 131 -31.25 8.48 -10.86
CA ASN A 131 -32.65 8.62 -10.48
C ASN A 131 -32.94 7.96 -9.12
N PHE A 132 -32.39 6.77 -8.88
CA PHE A 132 -32.53 6.08 -7.62
C PHE A 132 -31.91 6.91 -6.47
N THR A 133 -30.74 7.48 -6.68
CA THR A 133 -30.04 8.29 -5.68
C THR A 133 -30.80 9.59 -5.38
N ILE A 134 -31.32 10.26 -6.42
CA ILE A 134 -32.08 11.52 -6.25
C ILE A 134 -33.40 11.27 -5.52
N HIS A 135 -34.15 10.24 -5.90
CA HIS A 135 -35.50 10.00 -5.34
C HIS A 135 -35.47 9.29 -3.97
N LYS A 136 -34.43 8.49 -3.69
CA LYS A 136 -34.34 7.69 -2.47
C LYS A 136 -33.12 7.99 -1.59
N GLY A 137 -32.57 9.20 -1.68
CA GLY A 137 -31.36 9.59 -0.97
C GLY A 137 -31.44 9.34 0.54
N ARG A 138 -32.58 9.63 1.18
CA ARG A 138 -32.78 9.37 2.62
C ARG A 138 -32.75 7.88 2.96
N GLN A 139 -33.30 7.03 2.11
CA GLN A 139 -33.28 5.57 2.32
C GLN A 139 -31.88 5.00 2.14
N ILE A 140 -31.13 5.54 1.16
CA ILE A 140 -29.72 5.17 0.93
C ILE A 140 -28.88 5.55 2.15
N LEU A 141 -29.07 6.75 2.69
CA LEU A 141 -28.36 7.21 3.89
C LEU A 141 -28.64 6.32 5.11
N MET A 142 -29.90 5.96 5.33
CA MET A 142 -30.26 5.01 6.39
C MET A 142 -29.64 3.64 6.18
N ALA A 143 -29.69 3.09 4.96
CA ALA A 143 -29.09 1.80 4.64
C ALA A 143 -27.56 1.82 4.84
N THR A 144 -26.88 2.88 4.42
CA THR A 144 -25.44 3.05 4.63
C THR A 144 -25.10 3.14 6.13
N PHE A 145 -25.90 3.84 6.90
CA PHE A 145 -25.71 3.92 8.35
C PHE A 145 -25.84 2.55 9.02
N VAL A 146 -26.90 1.79 8.67
CA VAL A 146 -27.10 0.43 9.18
C VAL A 146 -25.95 -0.48 8.82
N ILE A 147 -25.50 -0.46 7.54
CA ILE A 147 -24.34 -1.23 7.10
C ILE A 147 -23.08 -0.82 7.86
N GLY A 148 -22.89 0.48 8.10
CA GLY A 148 -21.77 0.99 8.88
C GLY A 148 -21.75 0.45 10.32
N VAL A 149 -22.88 0.44 10.99
CA VAL A 149 -23.03 -0.13 12.35
C VAL A 149 -22.75 -1.65 12.33
N LEU A 150 -23.31 -2.38 11.37
CA LEU A 150 -23.04 -3.81 11.20
C LEU A 150 -21.56 -4.10 10.95
N THR A 151 -20.90 -3.27 10.15
CA THR A 151 -19.45 -3.40 9.88
C THR A 151 -18.63 -3.17 11.14
N LEU A 152 -18.95 -2.13 11.93
CA LEU A 152 -18.30 -1.90 13.22
C LEU A 152 -18.45 -3.09 14.16
N PHE A 153 -19.62 -3.69 14.23
CA PHE A 153 -19.84 -4.90 15.02
C PHE A 153 -19.03 -6.09 14.45
N GLY A 154 -18.98 -6.25 13.11
CA GLY A 154 -18.20 -7.30 12.47
C GLY A 154 -16.69 -7.18 12.73
N VAL A 155 -16.14 -5.97 12.78
CA VAL A 155 -14.72 -5.73 13.07
C VAL A 155 -14.35 -6.22 14.46
N THR A 156 -15.23 -6.11 15.46
CA THR A 156 -14.96 -6.60 16.83
C THR A 156 -14.90 -8.13 16.93
N GLN A 157 -15.42 -8.84 15.94
CA GLN A 157 -15.41 -10.31 15.86
C GLN A 157 -14.22 -10.85 15.03
N LEU A 158 -13.44 -9.97 14.41
CA LEU A 158 -12.29 -10.38 13.61
C LEU A 158 -11.18 -10.94 14.50
N LYS A 159 -10.86 -12.22 14.29
CA LYS A 159 -9.65 -12.84 14.83
C LYS A 159 -8.55 -12.77 13.79
N VAL A 160 -7.45 -12.13 14.14
CA VAL A 160 -6.26 -12.09 13.28
C VAL A 160 -5.52 -13.43 13.47
N GLU A 161 -5.64 -14.33 12.50
CA GLU A 161 -4.84 -15.54 12.43
C GLU A 161 -3.58 -15.26 11.60
N ASN A 162 -2.44 -15.33 12.25
CA ASN A 162 -1.14 -15.10 11.61
C ASN A 162 -0.41 -16.43 11.30
N SER A 163 -1.17 -17.51 11.09
CA SER A 163 -0.62 -18.83 10.79
C SER A 163 -0.19 -18.93 9.32
N PHE A 164 1.10 -19.14 9.07
CA PHE A 164 1.64 -19.34 7.72
C PHE A 164 1.06 -20.58 7.02
N ILE A 165 0.50 -21.53 7.75
CA ILE A 165 -0.07 -22.76 7.23
C ILE A 165 -1.25 -22.44 6.30
N ASN A 166 -2.05 -21.43 6.64
CA ASN A 166 -3.24 -21.04 5.89
C ASN A 166 -2.97 -20.37 4.54
N TYR A 167 -1.70 -20.03 4.23
CA TYR A 167 -1.30 -19.57 2.89
C TYR A 167 -1.25 -20.69 1.86
N PHE A 168 -1.18 -21.94 2.29
CA PHE A 168 -1.12 -23.10 1.41
C PHE A 168 -2.50 -23.74 1.26
N LYS A 169 -2.80 -24.20 0.05
CA LYS A 169 -4.05 -24.88 -0.22
C LYS A 169 -4.08 -26.21 0.53
N SER A 170 -5.19 -26.53 1.20
CA SER A 170 -5.34 -27.71 2.07
C SER A 170 -5.03 -29.07 1.44
N ASN A 171 -4.99 -29.12 0.09
CA ASN A 171 -4.65 -30.34 -0.66
C ASN A 171 -3.13 -30.50 -0.91
N THR A 172 -2.30 -29.53 -0.59
CA THR A 172 -0.85 -29.60 -0.82
C THR A 172 -0.18 -30.44 0.27
N GLU A 173 0.88 -31.17 -0.12
CA GLU A 173 1.67 -31.96 0.83
C GLU A 173 2.33 -31.07 1.88
N ILE A 174 2.71 -29.84 1.51
CA ILE A 174 3.27 -28.83 2.40
C ILE A 174 2.26 -28.48 3.51
N TYR A 175 0.99 -28.22 3.14
CA TYR A 175 -0.05 -27.94 4.14
C TYR A 175 -0.24 -29.12 5.12
N LYS A 176 -0.32 -30.35 4.59
CA LYS A 176 -0.49 -31.54 5.40
C LYS A 176 0.68 -31.78 6.35
N GLY A 177 1.92 -31.60 5.83
CA GLY A 177 3.13 -31.74 6.62
C GLY A 177 3.22 -30.68 7.73
N MET A 178 3.00 -29.42 7.42
CA MET A 178 3.01 -28.32 8.39
C MET A 178 1.92 -28.48 9.44
N LYS A 179 0.71 -28.88 9.03
CA LYS A 179 -0.38 -29.13 9.96
C LYS A 179 -0.09 -30.30 10.90
N GLN A 180 0.57 -31.36 10.42
CA GLN A 180 0.97 -32.49 11.25
C GLN A 180 2.06 -32.12 12.27
N ILE A 181 2.95 -31.19 11.91
CA ILE A 181 3.95 -30.61 12.81
C ILE A 181 3.26 -29.73 13.85
N ASP A 182 2.30 -28.91 13.45
CA ASP A 182 1.54 -28.03 14.34
C ASP A 182 0.74 -28.82 15.38
N ASP A 183 0.04 -29.88 14.94
CA ASP A 183 -0.80 -30.71 15.78
C ASP A 183 0.01 -31.66 16.72
N LYS A 184 1.20 -32.13 16.32
CA LYS A 184 1.98 -33.12 17.05
C LYS A 184 3.21 -32.59 17.78
N LEU A 185 3.77 -31.46 17.33
CA LEU A 185 5.01 -30.91 17.87
C LEU A 185 4.83 -29.55 18.57
N GLY A 186 3.57 -29.10 18.74
CA GLY A 186 3.24 -27.93 19.53
C GLY A 186 3.43 -26.61 18.81
N GLY A 187 3.57 -26.63 17.48
CA GLY A 187 3.62 -25.42 16.64
C GLY A 187 4.64 -25.47 15.51
N THR A 188 4.38 -24.70 14.45
CA THR A 188 5.29 -24.53 13.31
C THR A 188 6.24 -23.35 13.45
N THR A 189 6.13 -22.59 14.54
CA THR A 189 7.07 -21.50 14.87
C THR A 189 8.20 -22.09 15.72
N PRO A 190 9.45 -22.15 15.20
CA PRO A 190 10.59 -22.59 15.99
C PRO A 190 10.82 -21.61 17.14
N LEU A 191 10.97 -22.14 18.35
CA LEU A 191 11.43 -21.41 19.51
C LEU A 191 12.94 -21.63 19.64
N ASP A 192 13.73 -20.67 19.20
CA ASP A 192 15.17 -20.68 19.39
C ASP A 192 15.51 -20.10 20.78
N ILE A 193 15.92 -20.98 21.70
CA ILE A 193 16.42 -20.55 23.02
C ILE A 193 17.94 -20.43 22.91
N ILE A 194 18.44 -19.22 22.86
CA ILE A 194 19.87 -18.96 22.93
C ILE A 194 20.26 -18.85 24.41
N LEU A 195 20.91 -19.88 24.93
CA LEU A 195 21.52 -19.84 26.25
C LEU A 195 22.93 -19.25 26.10
N GLN A 196 23.11 -18.04 26.57
CA GLN A 196 24.43 -17.41 26.65
C GLN A 196 25.02 -17.77 28.02
N PHE A 197 25.94 -18.72 28.04
CA PHE A 197 26.68 -19.04 29.22
C PHE A 197 27.74 -17.95 29.40
N GLU A 198 27.77 -17.34 30.57
CA GLU A 198 28.83 -16.43 30.96
C GLU A 198 30.12 -17.26 31.08
N ASN A 199 31.14 -16.90 30.32
CA ASN A 199 32.42 -17.60 30.34
C ASN A 199 33.04 -17.40 31.71
N LYS A 200 33.05 -18.46 32.51
CA LYS A 200 33.61 -18.47 33.85
C LYS A 200 35.16 -18.42 33.86
N GLU A 201 35.76 -18.54 32.67
CA GLU A 201 37.23 -18.54 32.53
C GLU A 201 37.89 -17.16 32.85
N GLU A 202 37.18 -16.04 32.57
CA GLU A 202 37.69 -14.70 32.90
C GLU A 202 37.67 -14.40 34.41
N ASN A 203 36.79 -15.04 35.18
CA ASN A 203 36.73 -14.88 36.64
C ASN A 203 37.70 -15.79 37.40
N GLU A 204 38.16 -16.90 36.81
CA GLU A 204 39.20 -17.75 37.44
C GLU A 204 40.59 -17.14 37.30
N GLU A 205 40.90 -16.40 36.21
CA GLU A 205 42.17 -15.66 36.07
C GLU A 205 42.24 -14.50 37.06
N LEU A 206 41.15 -13.77 37.30
CA LEU A 206 41.12 -12.66 38.29
C LEU A 206 41.24 -13.16 39.74
N ILE A 207 40.75 -14.37 40.04
CA ILE A 207 40.87 -14.98 41.39
C ILE A 207 42.28 -15.59 41.58
N ALA A 208 42.90 -16.09 40.51
CA ALA A 208 44.24 -16.66 40.57
C ALA A 208 45.31 -15.59 40.79
N ASP A 209 45.14 -14.41 40.20
CA ASP A 209 46.04 -13.26 40.38
C ASP A 209 45.92 -12.64 41.80
N ASP A 210 44.68 -12.60 42.37
CA ASP A 210 44.47 -12.07 43.74
C ASP A 210 45.00 -13.02 44.84
N PHE A 211 45.10 -14.33 44.60
CA PHE A 211 45.69 -15.30 45.51
C PHE A 211 47.22 -15.42 45.37
N GLY A 212 47.80 -14.96 44.25
CA GLY A 212 49.22 -15.01 43.99
C GLY A 212 50.01 -13.91 44.66
N GLU A 213 49.43 -12.72 44.89
CA GLU A 213 50.10 -11.58 45.50
C GLU A 213 50.15 -11.61 47.03
N GLY A 214 49.28 -12.41 47.67
CA GLY A 214 49.24 -12.48 49.16
C GLY A 214 50.20 -13.46 49.80
N LEU A 215 51.06 -14.16 49.05
CA LEU A 215 52.00 -15.19 49.60
C LEU A 215 53.46 -14.81 49.54
N LEU A 216 53.79 -13.61 49.12
CA LEU A 216 55.25 -13.19 49.03
C LEU A 216 55.71 -12.12 50.02
N ASP A 217 54.87 -11.73 51.00
CA ASP A 217 55.19 -10.70 51.96
C ASP A 217 55.57 -11.18 53.38
N ASP A 218 55.85 -12.49 53.56
CA ASP A 218 56.40 -13.02 54.87
C ASP A 218 57.70 -13.82 54.65
N GLU A 219 58.86 -13.11 54.42
CA GLU A 219 60.18 -13.50 54.86
C GLU A 219 61.11 -12.26 55.02
#